data_653aab48ab122d6ff55b78c12f830214
#
_entry.id   653aab48ab122d6ff55b78c12f830214
#
_cell.length_a   1.000
_cell.length_b   1.000
_cell.length_c   1.000
_cell.angle_alpha   90.00
_cell.angle_beta   90.00
_cell.angle_gamma   90.00
#
_symmetry.space_group_name_H-M   'P 1'
#
loop_
_entity.id
_entity.type
_entity.pdbx_description
1 polymer ?
#
loop_
_entity_poly.entity_id
_entity_poly.type
_entity_poly.pdbx_seq_one_letter_code
_entity_poly.pdbx_strand_id
1 'polypeptide(L)'
;MLLVGLAVVGFGVFGLAKVLDVAPDAEHTFANGEMKTVHFDAGETKVIFVADRGEHDTGQCSISSPTGSDDDIKMDDYEGSLTINQWQALFTVTAQTASDYAITCDGASSDQFGVGGDAEATLLVGGIFAVVGGGFLCVLGIVTLLVIALLRWRRKA
;
A
#
# COMPACT_ATOMS: atom_id res chain seq x y z
N MET A 1 18.99 21.75 -13.89
CA MET A 1 18.95 20.29 -13.95
C MET A 1 19.15 19.62 -12.58
N LEU A 2 20.04 20.06 -11.72
CA LEU A 2 20.24 19.51 -10.37
C LEU A 2 18.98 19.61 -9.48
N LEU A 3 18.25 20.72 -9.56
CA LEU A 3 17.00 20.93 -8.80
C LEU A 3 15.88 19.99 -9.24
N VAL A 4 15.80 19.65 -10.53
CA VAL A 4 14.80 18.71 -11.05
C VAL A 4 15.11 17.28 -10.57
N GLY A 5 16.38 16.88 -10.54
CA GLY A 5 16.81 15.57 -10.02
C GLY A 5 16.50 15.42 -8.54
N LEU A 6 16.75 16.46 -7.72
CA LEU A 6 16.42 16.47 -6.30
C LEU A 6 14.90 16.36 -6.03
N ALA A 7 14.08 17.05 -6.84
CA ALA A 7 12.63 16.97 -6.73
C ALA A 7 12.11 15.55 -7.04
N VAL A 8 12.64 14.89 -8.08
CA VAL A 8 12.23 13.53 -8.47
C VAL A 8 12.62 12.51 -7.40
N VAL A 9 13.81 12.64 -6.81
CA VAL A 9 14.26 11.78 -5.69
C VAL A 9 13.36 12.00 -4.46
N GLY A 10 13.02 13.25 -4.15
CA GLY A 10 12.10 13.58 -3.05
C GLY A 10 10.72 12.96 -3.22
N PHE A 11 10.17 13.00 -4.42
CA PHE A 11 8.88 12.35 -4.74
C PHE A 11 8.96 10.81 -4.63
N GLY A 12 10.07 10.21 -5.05
CA GLY A 12 10.26 8.76 -4.93
C GLY A 12 10.33 8.28 -3.48
N VAL A 13 11.04 8.99 -2.62
CA VAL A 13 11.13 8.69 -1.18
C VAL A 13 9.79 8.88 -0.48
N PHE A 14 9.03 9.92 -0.84
CA PHE A 14 7.70 10.17 -0.29
C PHE A 14 6.69 9.09 -0.70
N GLY A 15 6.76 8.59 -1.94
CA GLY A 15 5.94 7.49 -2.42
C GLY A 15 6.22 6.17 -1.67
N LEU A 16 7.49 5.86 -1.40
CA LEU A 16 7.89 4.68 -0.61
C LEU A 16 7.40 4.76 0.85
N ALA A 17 7.47 5.93 1.48
CA ALA A 17 6.95 6.12 2.84
C ALA A 17 5.44 5.85 2.91
N LYS A 18 4.67 6.30 1.92
CA LYS A 18 3.23 6.06 1.82
C LYS A 18 2.87 4.58 1.66
N VAL A 19 3.70 3.79 0.96
CA VAL A 19 3.48 2.34 0.82
C VAL A 19 3.65 1.60 2.15
N LEU A 20 4.52 2.07 3.03
CA LEU A 20 4.71 1.47 4.35
C LEU A 20 3.54 1.77 5.30
N ASP A 21 2.81 2.88 5.08
CA ASP A 21 1.61 3.24 5.84
C ASP A 21 0.36 2.41 5.46
N VAL A 22 0.47 1.59 4.41
CA VAL A 22 -0.62 0.67 3.99
C VAL A 22 -0.71 -0.57 4.87
N ALA A 23 0.41 -1.00 5.45
CA ALA A 23 0.42 -2.16 6.36
C ALA A 23 -0.41 -1.86 7.62
N PRO A 24 -1.16 -2.86 8.15
CA PRO A 24 -1.89 -2.70 9.39
C PRO A 24 -0.95 -2.28 10.52
N ASP A 25 -1.34 -1.28 11.27
CA ASP A 25 -0.67 -0.92 12.52
C ASP A 25 -1.19 -1.77 13.70
N ALA A 26 -0.52 -1.67 14.85
CA ALA A 26 -0.86 -2.45 16.02
C ALA A 26 -2.27 -2.15 16.57
N GLU A 27 -2.82 -0.96 16.29
CA GLU A 27 -4.16 -0.58 16.75
C GLU A 27 -5.27 -1.20 15.89
N HIS A 28 -4.97 -1.53 14.64
CA HIS A 28 -5.91 -2.11 13.67
C HIS A 28 -5.69 -3.59 13.44
N THR A 29 -4.92 -4.27 14.30
CA THR A 29 -4.75 -5.72 14.30
C THR A 29 -5.67 -6.39 15.30
N PHE A 30 -6.12 -7.62 14.99
CA PHE A 30 -6.98 -8.43 15.82
C PHE A 30 -6.72 -9.92 15.58
N ALA A 31 -7.06 -10.75 16.58
CA ALA A 31 -6.86 -12.18 16.51
C ALA A 31 -8.00 -12.88 15.76
N ASN A 32 -7.77 -14.15 15.42
CA ASN A 32 -8.79 -15.02 14.84
C ASN A 32 -10.06 -15.06 15.69
N GLY A 33 -11.23 -14.82 15.06
CA GLY A 33 -12.54 -14.77 15.72
C GLY A 33 -12.79 -13.53 16.58
N GLU A 34 -11.84 -12.60 16.67
CA GLU A 34 -12.02 -11.34 17.40
C GLU A 34 -12.76 -10.33 16.53
N MET A 35 -13.67 -9.57 17.14
CA MET A 35 -14.37 -8.48 16.49
C MET A 35 -13.61 -7.16 16.68
N LYS A 36 -13.32 -6.48 15.60
CA LYS A 36 -12.67 -5.17 15.59
C LYS A 36 -13.56 -4.13 14.94
N THR A 37 -13.77 -3.00 15.62
CA THR A 37 -14.48 -1.87 15.05
C THR A 37 -13.49 -0.92 14.37
N VAL A 38 -13.77 -0.60 13.12
CA VAL A 38 -12.94 0.27 12.28
C VAL A 38 -13.80 1.36 11.68
N HIS A 39 -13.33 2.59 11.78
CA HIS A 39 -13.98 3.73 11.15
C HIS A 39 -13.64 3.80 9.66
N PHE A 40 -14.65 4.07 8.84
CA PHE A 40 -14.52 4.35 7.42
C PHE A 40 -15.19 5.67 7.10
N ASP A 41 -14.55 6.46 6.26
CA ASP A 41 -15.18 7.60 5.61
C ASP A 41 -16.02 7.16 4.40
N ALA A 42 -16.97 7.99 3.97
CA ALA A 42 -17.78 7.69 2.81
C ALA A 42 -16.92 7.60 1.53
N GLY A 43 -16.98 6.48 0.83
CA GLY A 43 -16.16 6.19 -0.35
C GLY A 43 -14.74 5.73 -0.03
N GLU A 44 -14.39 5.58 1.25
CA GLU A 44 -13.08 5.08 1.64
C GLU A 44 -12.96 3.58 1.37
N THR A 45 -11.80 3.19 0.85
CA THR A 45 -11.41 1.80 0.63
C THR A 45 -10.28 1.43 1.57
N LYS A 46 -10.39 0.31 2.27
CA LYS A 46 -9.34 -0.28 3.10
C LYS A 46 -9.11 -1.73 2.68
N VAL A 47 -7.97 -2.26 3.06
CA VAL A 47 -7.59 -3.65 2.76
C VAL A 47 -7.50 -4.45 4.04
N ILE A 48 -8.11 -5.64 4.05
CA ILE A 48 -7.97 -6.61 5.13
C ILE A 48 -6.79 -7.51 4.80
N PHE A 49 -5.86 -7.59 5.73
CA PHE A 49 -4.66 -8.40 5.65
C PHE A 49 -4.71 -9.56 6.64
N VAL A 50 -4.00 -10.62 6.31
CA VAL A 50 -3.67 -11.70 7.24
C VAL A 50 -2.17 -11.79 7.42
N ALA A 51 -1.71 -11.93 8.66
CA ALA A 51 -0.36 -12.39 8.94
C ALA A 51 -0.42 -13.91 8.99
N ASP A 52 -0.22 -14.54 7.84
CA ASP A 52 -0.19 -15.99 7.75
C ASP A 52 1.11 -16.52 8.34
N ARG A 53 0.95 -17.44 9.29
CA ARG A 53 2.03 -18.23 9.88
C ARG A 53 1.91 -19.72 9.57
N GLY A 54 1.01 -20.08 8.67
CA GLY A 54 0.71 -21.46 8.29
C GLY A 54 0.32 -21.60 6.82
N GLU A 55 0.30 -22.83 6.32
CA GLU A 55 0.13 -23.18 4.89
C GLU A 55 -1.31 -23.11 4.36
N HIS A 56 -2.26 -22.43 5.01
CA HIS A 56 -3.67 -22.44 4.61
C HIS A 56 -4.26 -21.03 4.50
N ASP A 57 -4.30 -20.55 3.29
CA ASP A 57 -4.77 -19.26 2.81
C ASP A 57 -6.29 -19.09 2.74
N THR A 58 -7.04 -19.43 3.74
CA THR A 58 -8.51 -19.28 3.67
C THR A 58 -9.09 -18.60 4.89
N GLY A 59 -8.66 -17.35 5.12
CA GLY A 59 -9.39 -16.50 6.06
C GLY A 59 -10.74 -16.11 5.45
N GLN A 60 -11.81 -16.22 6.22
CA GLN A 60 -13.12 -15.66 5.89
C GLN A 60 -13.39 -14.47 6.79
N CYS A 61 -13.81 -13.36 6.20
CA CYS A 61 -14.16 -12.18 6.98
C CYS A 61 -15.64 -11.85 6.80
N SER A 62 -16.24 -11.32 7.84
CA SER A 62 -17.57 -10.74 7.82
C SER A 62 -17.52 -9.33 8.34
N ILE A 63 -18.33 -8.45 7.74
CA ILE A 63 -18.43 -7.05 8.13
C ILE A 63 -19.89 -6.76 8.45
N SER A 64 -20.11 -6.09 9.57
CA SER A 64 -21.44 -5.68 10.00
C SER A 64 -21.55 -4.16 9.99
N SER A 65 -22.57 -3.65 9.27
CA SER A 65 -22.95 -2.25 9.31
C SER A 65 -23.72 -1.95 10.60
N PRO A 66 -23.51 -0.82 11.26
CA PRO A 66 -24.33 -0.41 12.40
C PRO A 66 -25.79 -0.14 12.02
N THR A 67 -26.07 0.15 10.77
CA THR A 67 -27.44 0.32 10.24
C THR A 67 -28.11 -1.02 9.89
N GLY A 68 -27.32 -2.10 9.79
CA GLY A 68 -27.77 -3.42 9.35
C GLY A 68 -28.06 -3.52 7.86
N SER A 69 -27.62 -2.53 7.08
CA SER A 69 -27.75 -2.53 5.60
C SER A 69 -26.50 -3.07 4.95
N ASP A 70 -26.65 -4.11 4.14
CA ASP A 70 -25.53 -4.68 3.37
C ASP A 70 -25.08 -3.75 2.22
N ASP A 71 -25.92 -2.80 1.83
CA ASP A 71 -25.58 -1.83 0.77
C ASP A 71 -24.59 -0.74 1.24
N ASP A 72 -24.40 -0.59 2.55
CA ASP A 72 -23.51 0.44 3.11
C ASP A 72 -22.03 0.10 2.95
N ILE A 73 -21.69 -1.18 2.72
CA ILE A 73 -20.32 -1.65 2.63
C ILE A 73 -20.20 -2.77 1.59
N LYS A 74 -19.15 -2.72 0.82
CA LYS A 74 -18.83 -3.71 -0.20
C LYS A 74 -17.49 -4.35 0.14
N MET A 75 -17.45 -5.67 0.16
CA MET A 75 -16.25 -6.46 0.35
C MET A 75 -16.05 -7.36 -0.87
N ASP A 76 -14.90 -7.23 -1.50
CA ASP A 76 -14.46 -8.03 -2.64
C ASP A 76 -13.14 -8.72 -2.31
N ASP A 77 -12.87 -9.85 -2.94
CA ASP A 77 -11.56 -10.49 -2.87
C ASP A 77 -10.49 -9.54 -3.41
N TYR A 78 -9.31 -9.53 -2.77
CA TYR A 78 -8.22 -8.69 -3.24
C TYR A 78 -7.71 -9.19 -4.60
N GLU A 79 -7.80 -8.36 -5.64
CA GLU A 79 -7.32 -8.71 -6.98
C GLU A 79 -5.80 -8.63 -7.05
N GLY A 80 -5.14 -9.77 -7.15
CA GLY A 80 -3.69 -9.90 -7.24
C GLY A 80 -3.06 -10.45 -5.97
N SER A 81 -1.78 -10.17 -5.77
CA SER A 81 -1.04 -10.55 -4.57
C SER A 81 -0.28 -9.35 -4.03
N LEU A 82 -0.64 -8.89 -2.86
CA LEU A 82 0.07 -7.85 -2.14
C LEU A 82 0.54 -8.44 -0.82
N THR A 83 1.86 -8.48 -0.64
CA THR A 83 2.48 -8.89 0.63
C THR A 83 3.40 -7.79 1.10
N ILE A 84 3.17 -7.31 2.32
CA ILE A 84 3.99 -6.30 2.97
C ILE A 84 4.51 -6.88 4.29
N ASN A 85 5.81 -7.18 4.36
CA ASN A 85 6.43 -7.91 5.47
C ASN A 85 5.74 -9.28 5.67
N GLN A 86 5.01 -9.43 6.78
CA GLN A 86 4.26 -10.65 7.12
C GLN A 86 2.78 -10.57 6.76
N TRP A 87 2.30 -9.44 6.21
CA TRP A 87 0.91 -9.16 5.93
C TRP A 87 0.59 -9.44 4.47
N GLN A 88 -0.36 -10.33 4.22
CA GLN A 88 -0.89 -10.66 2.90
C GLN A 88 -2.30 -10.10 2.77
N ALA A 89 -2.58 -9.39 1.68
CA ALA A 89 -3.91 -8.85 1.40
C ALA A 89 -4.89 -9.98 1.07
N LEU A 90 -6.06 -9.96 1.71
CA LEU A 90 -7.16 -10.92 1.48
C LEU A 90 -8.34 -10.27 0.79
N PHE A 91 -8.83 -9.16 1.33
CA PHE A 91 -10.06 -8.51 0.87
C PHE A 91 -9.86 -7.01 0.74
N THR A 92 -10.59 -6.45 -0.20
CA THR A 92 -10.77 -5.00 -0.35
C THR A 92 -12.16 -4.64 0.16
N VAL A 93 -12.24 -3.63 1.02
CA VAL A 93 -13.49 -3.18 1.64
C VAL A 93 -13.71 -1.73 1.30
N THR A 94 -14.86 -1.42 0.69
CA THR A 94 -15.26 -0.05 0.34
C THR A 94 -16.53 0.32 1.08
N ALA A 95 -16.49 1.37 1.90
CA ALA A 95 -17.66 1.89 2.58
C ALA A 95 -18.39 2.91 1.69
N GLN A 96 -19.70 2.79 1.58
CA GLN A 96 -20.55 3.76 0.87
C GLN A 96 -20.93 4.93 1.78
N THR A 97 -21.04 4.67 3.07
CA THR A 97 -21.40 5.66 4.08
C THR A 97 -20.33 5.73 5.16
N ALA A 98 -20.09 6.94 5.68
CA ALA A 98 -19.15 7.12 6.80
C ALA A 98 -19.77 6.53 8.07
N SER A 99 -19.10 5.52 8.65
CA SER A 99 -19.55 4.85 9.87
C SER A 99 -18.47 3.98 10.50
N ASP A 100 -18.76 3.48 11.70
CA ASP A 100 -17.94 2.50 12.38
C ASP A 100 -18.46 1.09 12.06
N TYR A 101 -17.67 0.31 11.36
CA TYR A 101 -18.01 -1.06 10.94
C TYR A 101 -17.31 -2.08 11.81
N ALA A 102 -18.05 -3.12 12.20
CA ALA A 102 -17.49 -4.23 12.95
C ALA A 102 -17.01 -5.33 11.98
N ILE A 103 -15.74 -5.67 12.07
CA ILE A 103 -15.07 -6.66 11.22
C ILE A 103 -14.69 -7.85 12.10
N THR A 104 -15.03 -9.05 11.64
CA THR A 104 -14.62 -10.31 12.26
C THR A 104 -14.06 -11.22 11.17
N CYS A 105 -12.89 -11.78 11.41
CA CYS A 105 -12.25 -12.72 10.48
C CYS A 105 -11.96 -14.05 11.19
N ASP A 106 -12.24 -15.13 10.49
CA ASP A 106 -11.99 -16.50 10.92
C ASP A 106 -10.98 -17.17 9.97
N GLY A 107 -9.95 -17.74 10.52
CA GLY A 107 -8.89 -18.47 9.82
C GLY A 107 -8.29 -19.55 10.71
N ALA A 108 -7.00 -19.83 10.55
CA ALA A 108 -6.30 -20.70 11.48
C ALA A 108 -6.16 -20.04 12.86
N SER A 109 -6.09 -20.82 13.91
CA SER A 109 -6.02 -20.33 15.30
C SER A 109 -4.80 -19.44 15.60
N SER A 110 -3.75 -19.53 14.76
CA SER A 110 -2.54 -18.72 14.85
C SER A 110 -2.57 -17.45 14.02
N ASP A 111 -3.61 -17.28 13.18
CA ASP A 111 -3.70 -16.16 12.27
C ASP A 111 -4.00 -14.86 13.00
N GLN A 112 -3.38 -13.81 12.53
CA GLN A 112 -3.67 -12.46 12.93
C GLN A 112 -4.18 -11.69 11.71
N PHE A 113 -5.21 -10.94 11.91
CA PHE A 113 -5.79 -10.09 10.87
C PHE A 113 -5.48 -8.64 11.16
N GLY A 114 -5.52 -7.82 10.13
CA GLY A 114 -5.35 -6.39 10.29
C GLY A 114 -6.01 -5.62 9.17
N VAL A 115 -6.47 -4.42 9.48
CA VAL A 115 -7.03 -3.49 8.50
C VAL A 115 -5.99 -2.43 8.22
N GLY A 116 -5.55 -2.34 6.98
CA GLY A 116 -4.61 -1.36 6.50
C GLY A 116 -5.28 -0.29 5.62
N GLY A 117 -4.52 0.75 5.32
CA GLY A 117 -4.97 1.82 4.43
C GLY A 117 -5.18 1.34 2.99
N ASP A 118 -5.78 2.19 2.17
CA ASP A 118 -5.96 1.94 0.75
C ASP A 118 -4.61 1.91 0.04
N ALA A 119 -4.24 0.72 -0.44
CA ALA A 119 -3.22 0.57 -1.45
C ALA A 119 -3.89 0.75 -2.81
N GLU A 120 -4.29 1.96 -3.16
CA GLU A 120 -4.64 2.22 -4.56
C GLU A 120 -3.51 1.68 -5.45
N ALA A 121 -3.79 0.60 -6.16
CA ALA A 121 -2.83 -0.05 -7.07
C ALA A 121 -2.19 0.95 -8.04
N THR A 122 -2.89 2.02 -8.35
CA THR A 122 -2.43 3.18 -9.13
C THR A 122 -1.23 3.88 -8.50
N LEU A 123 -1.18 4.01 -7.17
CA LEU A 123 -0.06 4.66 -6.49
C LEU A 123 1.17 3.73 -6.41
N LEU A 124 0.96 2.42 -6.25
CA LEU A 124 2.05 1.43 -6.25
C LEU A 124 2.72 1.35 -7.62
N VAL A 125 1.93 1.25 -8.69
CA VAL A 125 2.45 1.21 -10.07
C VAL A 125 3.10 2.54 -10.42
N GLY A 126 2.46 3.68 -10.11
CA GLY A 126 3.01 5.01 -10.33
C GLY A 126 4.32 5.26 -9.56
N GLY A 127 4.41 4.79 -8.31
CA GLY A 127 5.61 4.92 -7.47
C GLY A 127 6.80 4.13 -8.03
N ILE A 128 6.60 2.91 -8.48
CA ILE A 128 7.64 2.07 -9.07
C ILE A 128 8.15 2.69 -10.38
N PHE A 129 7.26 3.14 -11.26
CA PHE A 129 7.66 3.81 -12.50
C PHE A 129 8.38 5.14 -12.25
N ALA A 130 8.00 5.91 -11.24
CA ALA A 130 8.69 7.14 -10.86
C ALA A 130 10.11 6.88 -10.34
N VAL A 131 10.32 5.84 -9.54
CA VAL A 131 11.65 5.47 -9.00
C VAL A 131 12.55 4.94 -10.11
N VAL A 132 12.07 4.02 -10.94
CA VAL A 132 12.85 3.44 -12.05
C VAL A 132 13.13 4.49 -13.13
N GLY A 133 12.10 5.24 -13.55
CA GLY A 133 12.23 6.27 -14.57
C GLY A 133 13.09 7.45 -14.10
N GLY A 134 12.91 7.90 -12.86
CA GLY A 134 13.71 8.97 -12.25
C GLY A 134 15.17 8.57 -12.06
N GLY A 135 15.43 7.34 -11.62
CA GLY A 135 16.79 6.81 -11.50
C GLY A 135 17.53 6.76 -12.84
N PHE A 136 16.86 6.31 -13.90
CA PHE A 136 17.44 6.26 -15.23
C PHE A 136 17.78 7.67 -15.77
N LEU A 137 16.88 8.65 -15.58
CA LEU A 137 17.14 10.04 -15.96
C LEU A 137 18.30 10.66 -15.17
N CYS A 138 18.47 10.33 -13.89
CA CYS A 138 19.61 10.78 -13.09
C CYS A 138 20.93 10.24 -13.63
N VAL A 139 21.00 8.96 -13.97
CA VAL A 139 22.19 8.33 -14.55
C VAL A 139 22.55 8.96 -15.89
N LEU A 140 21.57 9.17 -16.78
CA LEU A 140 21.78 9.85 -18.05
C LEU A 140 22.28 11.29 -17.86
N GLY A 141 21.75 12.01 -16.89
CA GLY A 141 22.19 13.37 -16.54
C GLY A 141 23.65 13.41 -16.09
N ILE A 142 24.05 12.48 -15.22
CA ILE A 142 25.44 12.38 -14.73
C ILE A 142 26.40 12.03 -15.88
N VAL A 143 26.05 11.04 -16.71
CA VAL A 143 26.88 10.65 -17.87
C VAL A 143 27.04 11.83 -18.83
N THR A 144 25.98 12.57 -19.12
CA THR A 144 26.04 13.73 -19.99
C THR A 144 26.96 14.82 -19.43
N LEU A 145 26.89 15.11 -18.13
CA LEU A 145 27.77 16.07 -17.48
C LEU A 145 29.23 15.63 -17.52
N LEU A 146 29.51 14.35 -17.30
CA LEU A 146 30.87 13.80 -17.39
C LEU A 146 31.45 13.92 -18.81
N VAL A 147 30.66 13.61 -19.84
CA VAL A 147 31.06 13.75 -21.24
C VAL A 147 31.40 15.21 -21.56
N ILE A 148 30.52 16.14 -21.18
CA ILE A 148 30.75 17.58 -21.40
C ILE A 148 32.02 18.05 -20.66
N ALA A 149 32.22 17.62 -19.43
CA ALA A 149 33.41 17.96 -18.63
C ALA A 149 34.69 17.45 -19.30
N LEU A 150 34.71 16.21 -19.77
CA LEU A 150 35.85 15.60 -20.47
C LEU A 150 36.15 16.30 -21.79
N LEU A 151 35.11 16.65 -22.60
CA LEU A 151 35.30 17.38 -23.85
C LEU A 151 35.83 18.80 -23.59
N ARG A 152 35.40 19.46 -22.53
CA ARG A 152 35.88 20.77 -22.15
C ARG A 152 37.32 20.75 -21.66
N TRP A 153 37.74 19.69 -20.99
CA TRP A 153 39.11 19.48 -20.51
C TRP A 153 40.06 19.27 -21.70
N ARG A 154 39.65 18.43 -22.69
CA ARG A 154 40.45 18.20 -23.90
C ARG A 154 40.64 19.43 -24.78
N ARG A 155 39.74 20.40 -24.73
CA ARG A 155 39.89 21.66 -25.49
C ARG A 155 40.80 22.69 -24.83
N LYS A 156 41.19 22.47 -23.58
CA LYS A 156 42.08 23.34 -22.82
C LYS A 156 43.55 22.81 -22.75
N ALA A 157 43.77 21.59 -23.15
CA ALA A 157 45.09 20.98 -23.33
C ALA A 157 45.50 21.06 -24.80
#